data_e9998efe773f6505ec526fca0a7d1ab8
#
_entry.id   e9998efe773f6505ec526fca0a7d1ab8
#
_cell.length_a   1.000
_cell.length_b   1.000
_cell.length_c   1.000
_cell.angle_alpha   90.00
_cell.angle_beta   90.00
_cell.angle_gamma   90.00
#
_symmetry.space_group_name_H-M   'P 1'
#
loop_
_entity.id
_entity.type
_entity.pdbx_description
1 polymer ?
#
loop_
_entity_poly.entity_id
_entity_poly.type
_entity_poly.pdbx_seq_one_letter_code
_entity_poly.pdbx_strand_id
1 'polypeptide(L)'
;MIERLRQRIADLILTAGYGHGPRVASALRKRWATLRNPSARIEFGPGVYAGPGFSIHAPAGGAFTVGPGVEFRRNFRLELGAPEASVSVGAGCYFTYDVIIACSTSIEIGERVGLGQCTFVVDGSHRFRDLTKPFTEQGYDYRRIVIEDDAQVHSKVTVVESIGERAVIGANAVVSRPIPPFTLAAGVPARVVDYFGPPELAPPGWKGS
;
A
#
# COMPACT_ATOMS: atom_id res chain seq x y z
N MET A 1 23.39 31.66 -19.36
CA MET A 1 23.38 30.29 -19.90
C MET A 1 23.77 29.26 -18.87
N ILE A 2 24.87 29.42 -18.16
CA ILE A 2 25.39 28.50 -17.14
C ILE A 2 24.42 28.37 -15.93
N GLU A 3 23.86 29.48 -15.46
CA GLU A 3 22.90 29.50 -14.33
C GLU A 3 21.63 28.68 -14.63
N ARG A 4 21.07 28.85 -15.83
CA ARG A 4 19.90 28.06 -16.27
C ARG A 4 20.20 26.55 -16.41
N LEU A 5 21.43 26.21 -16.77
CA LEU A 5 21.86 24.81 -16.86
C LEU A 5 22.03 24.22 -15.45
N ARG A 6 22.63 24.96 -14.51
CA ARG A 6 22.74 24.57 -13.10
C ARG A 6 21.36 24.34 -12.47
N GLN A 7 20.43 25.27 -12.69
CA GLN A 7 19.06 25.13 -12.20
C GLN A 7 18.39 23.88 -12.73
N ARG A 8 18.49 23.63 -14.05
CA ARG A 8 17.93 22.41 -14.66
C ARG A 8 18.55 21.12 -14.14
N ILE A 9 19.85 21.12 -13.87
CA ILE A 9 20.55 19.98 -13.26
C ILE A 9 20.09 19.80 -11.81
N ALA A 10 19.98 20.88 -11.02
CA ALA A 10 19.47 20.82 -9.67
C ALA A 10 18.03 20.31 -9.61
N ASP A 11 17.14 20.80 -10.50
CA ASP A 11 15.77 20.34 -10.62
C ASP A 11 15.70 18.85 -11.03
N LEU A 12 16.58 18.40 -11.93
CA LEU A 12 16.68 17.01 -12.34
C LEU A 12 17.15 16.11 -11.17
N ILE A 13 18.14 16.57 -10.40
CA ILE A 13 18.67 15.86 -9.22
C ILE A 13 17.61 15.81 -8.12
N LEU A 14 16.93 16.92 -7.86
CA LEU A 14 15.83 16.96 -6.90
C LEU A 14 14.69 16.05 -7.32
N THR A 15 14.25 16.13 -8.58
CA THR A 15 13.19 15.27 -9.12
C THR A 15 13.57 13.79 -9.06
N ALA A 16 14.81 13.45 -9.39
CA ALA A 16 15.31 12.07 -9.26
C ALA A 16 15.45 11.66 -7.78
N GLY A 17 15.83 12.57 -6.90
CA GLY A 17 15.97 12.36 -5.47
C GLY A 17 14.63 12.09 -4.77
N TYR A 18 13.57 12.75 -5.23
CA TYR A 18 12.21 12.55 -4.72
C TYR A 18 11.44 11.40 -5.37
N GLY A 19 12.09 10.57 -6.17
CA GLY A 19 11.48 9.37 -6.74
C GLY A 19 10.83 9.55 -8.10
N HIS A 20 10.87 10.75 -8.68
CA HIS A 20 10.40 11.03 -10.03
C HIS A 20 11.57 10.88 -11.02
N GLY A 21 11.61 9.78 -11.73
CA GLY A 21 12.56 9.54 -12.83
C GLY A 21 11.88 9.64 -14.20
N PRO A 22 12.63 9.53 -15.30
CA PRO A 22 12.07 9.53 -16.62
C PRO A 22 10.98 8.47 -16.81
N ARG A 23 9.90 8.82 -17.52
CA ARG A 23 8.79 7.88 -17.83
C ARG A 23 9.27 6.60 -18.53
N VAL A 24 10.32 6.69 -19.32
CA VAL A 24 10.96 5.54 -19.98
C VAL A 24 11.51 4.55 -18.93
N ALA A 25 12.19 5.05 -17.89
CA ALA A 25 12.71 4.20 -16.83
C ALA A 25 11.58 3.51 -16.03
N SER A 26 10.45 4.21 -15.83
CA SER A 26 9.24 3.60 -15.23
C SER A 26 8.68 2.48 -16.11
N ALA A 27 8.58 2.69 -17.42
CA ALA A 27 8.11 1.65 -18.34
C ALA A 27 9.02 0.41 -18.32
N LEU A 28 10.34 0.62 -18.31
CA LEU A 28 11.31 -0.48 -18.21
C LEU A 28 11.18 -1.26 -16.90
N ARG A 29 11.01 -0.58 -15.76
CA ARG A 29 10.82 -1.25 -14.45
C ARG A 29 9.54 -2.09 -14.43
N LYS A 30 8.42 -1.55 -14.93
CA LYS A 30 7.17 -2.31 -15.05
C LYS A 30 7.34 -3.56 -15.91
N ARG A 31 7.92 -3.39 -17.09
CA ARG A 31 8.21 -4.53 -17.99
C ARG A 31 9.11 -5.57 -17.33
N TRP A 32 10.17 -5.12 -16.65
CA TRP A 32 11.08 -6.01 -15.94
C TRP A 32 10.39 -6.77 -14.82
N ALA A 33 9.56 -6.08 -14.03
CA ALA A 33 8.78 -6.72 -12.97
C ALA A 33 7.84 -7.80 -13.52
N THR A 34 7.15 -7.53 -14.65
CA THR A 34 6.31 -8.53 -15.32
C THR A 34 7.12 -9.71 -15.84
N LEU A 35 8.24 -9.48 -16.51
CA LEU A 35 9.09 -10.54 -17.08
C LEU A 35 9.68 -11.47 -16.00
N ARG A 36 9.97 -10.96 -14.82
CA ARG A 36 10.51 -11.75 -13.70
C ARG A 36 9.46 -12.59 -12.98
N ASN A 37 8.17 -12.36 -13.24
CA ASN A 37 7.06 -13.06 -12.62
C ASN A 37 6.11 -13.64 -13.68
N PRO A 38 6.58 -14.60 -14.52
CA PRO A 38 5.84 -15.07 -15.68
C PRO A 38 4.54 -15.83 -15.30
N SER A 39 4.45 -16.35 -14.10
CA SER A 39 3.26 -17.04 -13.57
C SER A 39 2.20 -16.09 -13.01
N ALA A 40 2.54 -14.83 -12.80
CA ALA A 40 1.61 -13.84 -12.24
C ALA A 40 0.93 -13.01 -13.33
N ARG A 41 -0.34 -12.68 -13.12
CA ARG A 41 -1.08 -11.73 -13.95
C ARG A 41 -0.83 -10.31 -13.44
N ILE A 42 -0.04 -9.52 -14.16
CA ILE A 42 0.33 -8.16 -13.77
C ILE A 42 -0.18 -7.18 -14.83
N GLU A 43 -1.05 -6.26 -14.42
CA GLU A 43 -1.69 -5.30 -15.30
C GLU A 43 -1.52 -3.88 -14.75
N PHE A 44 -1.07 -2.94 -15.61
CA PHE A 44 -0.90 -1.54 -15.25
C PHE A 44 -1.78 -0.66 -16.15
N GLY A 45 -2.63 0.13 -15.53
CA GLY A 45 -3.40 1.17 -16.21
C GLY A 45 -2.54 2.28 -16.82
N PRO A 46 -3.15 3.14 -17.64
CA PRO A 46 -2.45 4.27 -18.25
C PRO A 46 -1.91 5.24 -17.20
N GLY A 47 -0.75 5.83 -17.47
CA GLY A 47 -0.15 6.84 -16.59
C GLY A 47 0.50 6.30 -15.30
N VAL A 48 0.47 4.99 -15.04
CA VAL A 48 1.11 4.40 -13.86
C VAL A 48 2.62 4.64 -13.87
N TYR A 49 3.12 5.21 -12.77
CA TYR A 49 4.54 5.47 -12.54
C TYR A 49 5.13 4.45 -11.55
N ALA A 50 6.22 3.79 -11.97
CA ALA A 50 7.02 2.91 -11.14
C ALA A 50 8.39 3.53 -10.88
N GLY A 51 8.64 3.97 -9.65
CA GLY A 51 9.87 4.62 -9.20
C GLY A 51 11.07 3.69 -9.07
N PRO A 52 12.26 4.24 -8.74
CA PRO A 52 13.45 3.43 -8.47
C PRO A 52 13.19 2.40 -7.36
N GLY A 53 13.71 1.16 -7.53
CA GLY A 53 13.52 0.08 -6.55
C GLY A 53 12.13 -0.57 -6.58
N PHE A 54 11.24 -0.22 -7.52
CA PHE A 54 9.97 -0.91 -7.71
C PHE A 54 10.21 -2.39 -7.98
N SER A 55 9.57 -3.26 -7.20
CA SER A 55 9.76 -4.70 -7.30
C SER A 55 8.46 -5.47 -7.01
N ILE A 56 8.32 -6.60 -7.71
CA ILE A 56 7.25 -7.58 -7.49
C ILE A 56 7.92 -8.94 -7.32
N HIS A 57 7.52 -9.67 -6.30
CA HIS A 57 7.92 -11.04 -6.04
C HIS A 57 6.67 -11.91 -5.95
N ALA A 58 6.45 -12.73 -6.98
CA ALA A 58 5.27 -13.58 -7.12
C ALA A 58 5.67 -14.98 -7.67
N PRO A 59 6.47 -15.75 -6.92
CA PRO A 59 7.03 -17.01 -7.41
C PRO A 59 5.96 -18.07 -7.68
N ALA A 60 4.87 -18.05 -6.93
CA ALA A 60 3.74 -18.97 -7.08
C ALA A 60 2.68 -18.48 -8.10
N GLY A 61 2.79 -17.25 -8.59
CA GLY A 61 1.77 -16.60 -9.41
C GLY A 61 0.98 -15.56 -8.64
N GLY A 62 -0.31 -15.45 -8.92
CA GLY A 62 -1.21 -14.45 -8.35
C GLY A 62 -1.53 -13.31 -9.31
N ALA A 63 -2.29 -12.31 -8.84
CA ALA A 63 -2.75 -11.19 -9.64
C ALA A 63 -2.38 -9.84 -9.02
N PHE A 64 -1.91 -8.91 -9.84
CA PHE A 64 -1.69 -7.52 -9.47
C PHE A 64 -2.26 -6.60 -10.54
N THR A 65 -3.33 -5.90 -10.20
CA THR A 65 -4.01 -4.98 -11.12
C THR A 65 -3.92 -3.56 -10.59
N VAL A 66 -3.50 -2.62 -11.42
CA VAL A 66 -3.27 -1.23 -11.04
C VAL A 66 -4.06 -0.31 -11.95
N GLY A 67 -4.90 0.51 -11.38
CA GLY A 67 -5.70 1.53 -12.04
C GLY A 67 -4.87 2.66 -12.65
N PRO A 68 -5.51 3.57 -13.40
CA PRO A 68 -4.82 4.68 -14.05
C PRO A 68 -4.24 5.69 -13.05
N GLY A 69 -3.14 6.32 -13.44
CA GLY A 69 -2.54 7.44 -12.71
C GLY A 69 -1.91 7.11 -11.35
N VAL A 70 -1.75 5.83 -11.03
CA VAL A 70 -1.12 5.41 -9.76
C VAL A 70 0.37 5.70 -9.76
N GLU A 71 0.87 6.20 -8.64
CA GLU A 71 2.28 6.55 -8.45
C GLU A 71 2.92 5.68 -7.36
N PHE A 72 3.86 4.83 -7.77
CA PHE A 72 4.75 4.11 -6.85
C PHE A 72 6.09 4.86 -6.81
N ARG A 73 6.41 5.49 -5.69
CA ARG A 73 7.68 6.19 -5.53
C ARG A 73 8.82 5.19 -5.29
N ARG A 74 9.83 5.55 -4.53
CA ARG A 74 11.03 4.73 -4.35
C ARG A 74 10.77 3.50 -3.48
N ASN A 75 11.35 2.35 -3.91
CA ASN A 75 11.42 1.11 -3.14
C ASN A 75 10.04 0.49 -2.79
N PHE A 76 9.03 0.68 -3.64
CA PHE A 76 7.80 -0.08 -3.50
C PHE A 76 8.08 -1.58 -3.72
N ARG A 77 7.57 -2.41 -2.82
CA ARG A 77 7.66 -3.86 -2.92
C ARG A 77 6.29 -4.52 -2.77
N LEU A 78 5.97 -5.40 -3.71
CA LEU A 78 4.83 -6.31 -3.63
C LEU A 78 5.33 -7.74 -3.51
N GLU A 79 4.75 -8.50 -2.58
CA GLU A 79 4.96 -9.93 -2.42
C GLU A 79 3.61 -10.64 -2.54
N LEU A 80 3.50 -11.58 -3.50
CA LEU A 80 2.35 -12.47 -3.66
C LEU A 80 2.77 -13.86 -3.22
N GLY A 81 2.22 -14.33 -2.10
CA GLY A 81 2.64 -15.56 -1.42
C GLY A 81 1.93 -16.83 -1.92
N ALA A 82 0.85 -16.70 -2.72
CA ALA A 82 0.04 -17.82 -3.18
C ALA A 82 -0.44 -17.59 -4.61
N PRO A 83 -0.76 -18.64 -5.39
CA PRO A 83 -1.25 -18.51 -6.76
C PRO A 83 -2.62 -17.79 -6.85
N GLU A 84 -3.43 -17.88 -5.81
CA GLU A 84 -4.72 -17.19 -5.70
C GLU A 84 -4.63 -15.78 -5.11
N ALA A 85 -3.45 -15.38 -4.66
CA ALA A 85 -3.24 -14.05 -4.09
C ALA A 85 -3.58 -12.95 -5.09
N SER A 86 -4.32 -11.95 -4.65
CA SER A 86 -4.72 -10.83 -5.52
C SER A 86 -4.56 -9.49 -4.83
N VAL A 87 -3.92 -8.56 -5.53
CA VAL A 87 -3.84 -7.15 -5.10
C VAL A 87 -4.41 -6.27 -6.20
N SER A 88 -5.40 -5.47 -5.86
CA SER A 88 -5.95 -4.44 -6.75
C SER A 88 -5.72 -3.05 -6.17
N VAL A 89 -5.37 -2.11 -7.03
CA VAL A 89 -5.16 -0.70 -6.67
C VAL A 89 -6.00 0.15 -7.59
N GLY A 90 -6.87 0.95 -7.02
CA GLY A 90 -7.73 1.90 -7.73
C GLY A 90 -6.96 3.07 -8.34
N ALA A 91 -7.68 3.92 -9.06
CA ALA A 91 -7.11 5.06 -9.77
C ALA A 91 -6.54 6.12 -8.84
N GLY A 92 -5.48 6.82 -9.27
CA GLY A 92 -4.97 8.01 -8.61
C GLY A 92 -4.32 7.79 -7.23
N CYS A 93 -4.05 6.55 -6.85
CA CYS A 93 -3.36 6.24 -5.59
C CYS A 93 -1.89 6.67 -5.65
N TYR A 94 -1.32 7.00 -4.49
CA TYR A 94 0.11 7.26 -4.39
C TYR A 94 0.74 6.52 -3.22
N PHE A 95 1.84 5.86 -3.50
CA PHE A 95 2.65 5.13 -2.52
C PHE A 95 3.99 5.83 -2.40
N THR A 96 4.32 6.31 -1.21
CA THR A 96 5.54 7.07 -1.00
C THR A 96 6.77 6.14 -0.95
N TYR A 97 7.70 6.31 -0.02
CA TYR A 97 8.95 5.54 0.00
C TYR A 97 8.82 4.28 0.85
N ASP A 98 9.46 3.19 0.42
CA ASP A 98 9.63 1.98 1.21
C ASP A 98 8.29 1.33 1.63
N VAL A 99 7.25 1.46 0.80
CA VAL A 99 5.96 0.80 1.03
C VAL A 99 6.06 -0.66 0.63
N ILE A 100 5.57 -1.54 1.50
CA ILE A 100 5.55 -2.99 1.29
C ILE A 100 4.12 -3.49 1.39
N ILE A 101 3.71 -4.30 0.42
CA ILE A 101 2.44 -5.05 0.46
C ILE A 101 2.79 -6.53 0.36
N ALA A 102 2.39 -7.32 1.36
CA ALA A 102 2.51 -8.77 1.37
C ALA A 102 1.12 -9.39 1.40
N CYS A 103 0.78 -10.13 0.35
CA CYS A 103 -0.55 -10.68 0.13
C CYS A 103 -0.49 -12.17 -0.18
N SER A 104 -1.32 -12.94 0.49
CA SER A 104 -1.52 -14.37 0.22
C SER A 104 -2.97 -14.70 -0.12
N THR A 105 -3.92 -13.79 0.10
CA THR A 105 -5.32 -13.94 -0.29
C THR A 105 -5.83 -12.76 -1.10
N SER A 106 -6.28 -11.66 -0.47
CA SER A 106 -6.81 -10.50 -1.17
C SER A 106 -6.55 -9.19 -0.42
N ILE A 107 -5.92 -8.23 -1.11
CA ILE A 107 -5.80 -6.85 -0.66
C ILE A 107 -6.38 -5.95 -1.75
N GLU A 108 -7.40 -5.19 -1.39
CA GLU A 108 -8.07 -4.25 -2.30
C GLU A 108 -7.84 -2.84 -1.80
N ILE A 109 -7.26 -2.00 -2.65
CA ILE A 109 -7.00 -0.59 -2.37
C ILE A 109 -7.88 0.21 -3.34
N GLY A 110 -8.76 1.02 -2.80
CA GLY A 110 -9.68 1.87 -3.53
C GLY A 110 -8.99 2.97 -4.33
N GLU A 111 -9.75 3.96 -4.75
CA GLU A 111 -9.24 5.10 -5.50
C GLU A 111 -8.65 6.18 -4.59
N ARG A 112 -7.67 6.94 -5.09
CA ARG A 112 -7.06 8.11 -4.43
C ARG A 112 -6.50 7.85 -3.02
N VAL A 113 -6.19 6.59 -2.73
CA VAL A 113 -5.58 6.19 -1.45
C VAL A 113 -4.12 6.62 -1.41
N GLY A 114 -3.72 7.17 -0.27
CA GLY A 114 -2.33 7.53 0.00
C GLY A 114 -1.69 6.63 1.05
N LEU A 115 -0.59 5.94 0.70
CA LEU A 115 0.22 5.21 1.67
C LEU A 115 1.55 5.94 1.93
N GLY A 116 1.74 6.33 3.18
CA GLY A 116 2.93 7.02 3.67
C GLY A 116 4.18 6.13 3.71
N GLN A 117 5.31 6.75 3.99
CA GLN A 117 6.62 6.09 4.01
C GLN A 117 6.66 4.92 4.98
N CYS A 118 7.33 3.84 4.60
CA CYS A 118 7.52 2.65 5.44
C CYS A 118 6.19 2.04 5.91
N THR A 119 5.12 2.22 5.16
CA THR A 119 3.85 1.52 5.44
C THR A 119 3.99 0.06 5.04
N PHE A 120 3.53 -0.83 5.91
CA PHE A 120 3.47 -2.25 5.67
C PHE A 120 2.02 -2.73 5.73
N VAL A 121 1.53 -3.32 4.63
CA VAL A 121 0.21 -3.94 4.53
C VAL A 121 0.39 -5.44 4.39
N VAL A 122 -0.23 -6.23 5.26
CA VAL A 122 -0.10 -7.69 5.22
C VAL A 122 -1.41 -8.37 5.63
N ASP A 123 -1.85 -9.35 4.84
CA ASP A 123 -3.12 -10.05 4.99
C ASP A 123 -3.02 -11.34 5.81
N GLY A 124 -1.85 -11.70 6.29
CA GLY A 124 -1.65 -12.97 7.00
C GLY A 124 -0.70 -12.91 8.18
N SER A 125 -0.87 -13.86 9.09
CA SER A 125 0.03 -14.11 10.20
C SER A 125 0.17 -15.61 10.46
N HIS A 126 1.33 -16.02 10.99
CA HIS A 126 1.51 -17.41 11.42
C HIS A 126 0.54 -17.76 12.57
N ARG A 127 -0.01 -18.98 12.52
CA ARG A 127 -0.62 -19.59 13.69
C ARG A 127 0.46 -19.96 14.70
N PHE A 128 0.17 -19.79 15.97
CA PHE A 128 1.16 -20.01 17.04
C PHE A 128 0.58 -20.59 18.33
N ARG A 129 -0.72 -20.94 18.37
CA ARG A 129 -1.41 -21.34 19.60
C ARG A 129 -1.32 -22.82 19.91
N ASP A 130 -0.89 -23.64 18.96
CA ASP A 130 -0.68 -25.07 19.18
C ASP A 130 0.71 -25.28 19.81
N LEU A 131 0.71 -25.58 21.12
CA LEU A 131 1.94 -25.75 21.89
C LEU A 131 2.65 -27.09 21.62
N THR A 132 2.06 -27.97 20.82
CA THR A 132 2.62 -29.30 20.53
C THR A 132 3.59 -29.32 19.36
N LYS A 133 3.67 -28.21 18.58
CA LYS A 133 4.52 -28.09 17.39
C LYS A 133 5.06 -26.68 17.17
N PRO A 134 6.18 -26.52 16.43
CA PRO A 134 6.72 -25.21 16.07
C PRO A 134 5.70 -24.37 15.31
N PHE A 135 5.73 -23.03 15.44
CA PHE A 135 4.83 -22.13 14.72
C PHE A 135 4.94 -22.27 13.19
N THR A 136 6.11 -22.61 12.68
CA THR A 136 6.37 -22.83 11.23
C THR A 136 5.57 -23.99 10.64
N GLU A 137 5.08 -24.92 11.49
CA GLU A 137 4.28 -26.08 11.08
C GLU A 137 2.77 -25.88 11.32
N GLN A 138 2.38 -24.75 11.93
CA GLN A 138 0.98 -24.47 12.25
C GLN A 138 0.19 -23.82 11.13
N GLY A 139 0.88 -23.39 10.05
CA GLY A 139 0.26 -22.66 8.93
C GLY A 139 -0.01 -21.19 9.26
N TYR A 140 -0.97 -20.61 8.55
CA TYR A 140 -1.26 -19.19 8.60
C TYR A 140 -2.76 -18.95 8.84
N ASP A 141 -3.07 -17.79 9.40
CA ASP A 141 -4.39 -17.17 9.37
C ASP A 141 -4.34 -16.01 8.39
N TYR A 142 -5.21 -16.03 7.38
CA TYR A 142 -5.32 -15.00 6.38
C TYR A 142 -6.66 -14.30 6.46
N ARG A 143 -6.70 -13.03 6.02
CA ARG A 143 -7.93 -12.25 5.90
C ARG A 143 -7.88 -11.30 4.71
N ARG A 144 -9.00 -11.11 4.05
CA ARG A 144 -9.14 -10.05 3.07
C ARG A 144 -8.98 -8.69 3.74
N ILE A 145 -8.19 -7.79 3.14
CA ILE A 145 -8.03 -6.40 3.55
C ILE A 145 -8.62 -5.50 2.47
N VAL A 146 -9.43 -4.54 2.87
CA VAL A 146 -9.94 -3.48 2.01
C VAL A 146 -9.51 -2.15 2.59
N ILE A 147 -8.82 -1.33 1.80
CA ILE A 147 -8.55 0.07 2.09
C ILE A 147 -9.42 0.87 1.13
N GLU A 148 -10.48 1.47 1.66
CA GLU A 148 -11.49 2.13 0.83
C GLU A 148 -11.01 3.48 0.27
N ASP A 149 -11.83 4.08 -0.61
CA ASP A 149 -11.51 5.30 -1.35
C ASP A 149 -11.10 6.46 -0.44
N ASP A 150 -10.20 7.31 -0.95
CA ASP A 150 -9.73 8.53 -0.29
C ASP A 150 -9.06 8.30 1.09
N ALA A 151 -8.81 7.06 1.51
CA ALA A 151 -8.12 6.80 2.77
C ALA A 151 -6.68 7.31 2.76
N GLN A 152 -6.24 7.88 3.89
CA GLN A 152 -4.90 8.41 4.07
C GLN A 152 -4.17 7.66 5.18
N VAL A 153 -3.16 6.91 4.83
CA VAL A 153 -2.30 6.20 5.77
C VAL A 153 -0.97 6.94 5.88
N HIS A 154 -0.68 7.48 7.05
CA HIS A 154 0.57 8.21 7.29
C HIS A 154 1.78 7.27 7.38
N SER A 155 2.94 7.82 7.70
CA SER A 155 4.22 7.09 7.67
C SER A 155 4.34 6.04 8.77
N LYS A 156 5.02 4.93 8.46
CA LYS A 156 5.37 3.85 9.41
C LYS A 156 4.15 3.17 10.03
N VAL A 157 3.07 3.06 9.27
CA VAL A 157 1.86 2.35 9.71
C VAL A 157 1.97 0.88 9.33
N THR A 158 1.55 0.00 10.25
CA THR A 158 1.32 -1.41 9.94
C THR A 158 -0.18 -1.65 9.82
N VAL A 159 -0.60 -2.20 8.66
CA VAL A 159 -2.00 -2.48 8.35
C VAL A 159 -2.19 -3.98 8.26
N VAL A 160 -3.00 -4.54 9.17
CA VAL A 160 -3.40 -5.95 9.19
C VAL A 160 -4.93 -6.11 9.22
N GLU A 161 -5.66 -5.01 9.00
CA GLU A 161 -7.11 -4.93 8.96
C GLU A 161 -7.60 -3.84 8.01
N SER A 162 -8.87 -3.88 7.64
CA SER A 162 -9.49 -2.97 6.69
C SER A 162 -9.61 -1.53 7.23
N ILE A 163 -9.60 -0.58 6.30
CA ILE A 163 -9.67 0.87 6.57
C ILE A 163 -10.80 1.43 5.72
N GLY A 164 -11.76 2.08 6.37
CA GLY A 164 -12.94 2.66 5.72
C GLY A 164 -12.63 3.92 4.91
N GLU A 165 -13.60 4.30 4.09
CA GLU A 165 -13.56 5.46 3.19
C GLU A 165 -13.14 6.73 3.94
N ARG A 166 -12.22 7.50 3.34
CA ARG A 166 -11.69 8.76 3.89
C ARG A 166 -11.09 8.68 5.29
N ALA A 167 -10.91 7.50 5.84
CA ALA A 167 -10.24 7.39 7.13
C ALA A 167 -8.78 7.84 7.05
N VAL A 168 -8.33 8.47 8.12
CA VAL A 168 -6.96 8.96 8.28
C VAL A 168 -6.27 8.14 9.37
N ILE A 169 -5.14 7.54 9.05
CA ILE A 169 -4.35 6.75 10.00
C ILE A 169 -3.10 7.53 10.38
N GLY A 170 -3.00 7.87 11.66
CA GLY A 170 -1.84 8.60 12.21
C GLY A 170 -0.54 7.82 12.09
N ALA A 171 0.58 8.54 12.00
CA ALA A 171 1.91 7.94 11.86
C ALA A 171 2.24 7.00 13.04
N ASN A 172 3.02 5.94 12.75
CA ASN A 172 3.42 4.87 13.69
C ASN A 172 2.24 4.06 14.27
N ALA A 173 1.06 4.12 13.69
CA ALA A 173 -0.08 3.33 14.15
C ALA A 173 0.01 1.85 13.71
N VAL A 174 -0.68 0.98 14.46
CA VAL A 174 -0.90 -0.43 14.08
C VAL A 174 -2.39 -0.68 13.96
N VAL A 175 -2.87 -0.82 12.72
CA VAL A 175 -4.27 -1.12 12.40
C VAL A 175 -4.49 -2.62 12.54
N SER A 176 -4.98 -3.04 13.72
CA SER A 176 -5.25 -4.45 14.07
C SER A 176 -6.74 -4.73 14.28
N ARG A 177 -7.60 -3.77 13.99
CA ARG A 177 -9.06 -3.87 13.93
C ARG A 177 -9.57 -2.98 12.81
N PRO A 178 -10.73 -3.27 12.21
CA PRO A 178 -11.31 -2.42 11.18
C PRO A 178 -11.45 -0.97 11.66
N ILE A 179 -11.07 -0.03 10.81
CA ILE A 179 -11.22 1.41 11.07
C ILE A 179 -12.46 1.90 10.31
N PRO A 180 -13.42 2.52 11.00
CA PRO A 180 -14.62 3.06 10.37
C PRO A 180 -14.31 4.19 9.37
N PRO A 181 -15.18 4.44 8.39
CA PRO A 181 -15.03 5.56 7.48
C PRO A 181 -15.09 6.92 8.20
N PHE A 182 -14.49 7.94 7.58
CA PHE A 182 -14.49 9.33 8.07
C PHE A 182 -13.91 9.51 9.47
N THR A 183 -12.97 8.67 9.89
CA THR A 183 -12.34 8.74 11.22
C THR A 183 -10.87 9.06 11.12
N LEU A 184 -10.34 9.73 12.15
CA LEU A 184 -8.92 9.74 12.46
C LEU A 184 -8.64 8.65 13.50
N ALA A 185 -7.75 7.71 13.16
CA ALA A 185 -7.31 6.68 14.07
C ALA A 185 -5.79 6.74 14.29
N ALA A 186 -5.33 6.53 15.52
CA ALA A 186 -3.92 6.59 15.86
C ALA A 186 -3.56 5.62 16.99
N GLY A 187 -2.26 5.36 17.17
CA GLY A 187 -1.71 4.58 18.28
C GLY A 187 -1.45 3.10 17.98
N VAL A 188 -0.96 2.37 18.99
CA VAL A 188 -0.62 0.95 18.96
C VAL A 188 -1.32 0.25 20.11
N PRO A 189 -2.41 -0.49 19.86
CA PRO A 189 -3.15 -0.60 18.60
C PRO A 189 -3.89 0.70 18.25
N ALA A 190 -4.16 0.92 16.96
CA ALA A 190 -4.90 2.10 16.49
C ALA A 190 -6.30 2.17 17.09
N ARG A 191 -6.70 3.37 17.52
CA ARG A 191 -8.03 3.69 18.03
C ARG A 191 -8.55 4.94 17.35
N VAL A 192 -9.83 5.00 17.11
CA VAL A 192 -10.49 6.22 16.64
C VAL A 192 -10.30 7.31 17.69
N VAL A 193 -9.75 8.45 17.28
CA VAL A 193 -9.50 9.63 18.11
C VAL A 193 -10.33 10.82 17.67
N ASP A 194 -10.83 10.80 16.42
CA ASP A 194 -11.72 11.82 15.87
C ASP A 194 -12.63 11.24 14.80
N TYR A 195 -13.76 11.87 14.58
CA TYR A 195 -14.74 11.58 13.53
C TYR A 195 -15.19 12.86 12.86
N PHE A 196 -15.09 12.93 11.54
CA PHE A 196 -15.39 14.12 10.74
C PHE A 196 -16.40 13.88 9.61
N GLY A 197 -17.09 12.74 9.67
CA GLY A 197 -18.11 12.37 8.69
C GLY A 197 -19.51 12.91 9.00
N PRO A 198 -20.49 12.52 8.17
CA PRO A 198 -21.89 12.82 8.42
C PRO A 198 -22.39 12.22 9.74
N PRO A 199 -23.18 12.94 10.55
CA PRO A 199 -23.62 12.47 11.89
C PRO A 199 -24.28 11.08 11.88
N GLU A 200 -25.01 10.75 10.82
CA GLU A 200 -25.71 9.47 10.64
C GLU A 200 -24.77 8.27 10.43
N LEU A 201 -23.52 8.50 10.04
CA LEU A 201 -22.49 7.47 9.85
C LEU A 201 -21.51 7.38 11.01
N ALA A 202 -21.73 8.12 12.09
CA ALA A 202 -20.85 8.12 13.24
C ALA A 202 -20.71 6.71 13.84
N PRO A 203 -19.48 6.29 14.20
CA PRO A 203 -19.26 4.99 14.81
C PRO A 203 -20.09 4.80 16.09
N PRO A 204 -20.58 3.59 16.38
CA PRO A 204 -21.34 3.32 17.61
C PRO A 204 -20.59 3.80 18.85
N GLY A 205 -21.27 4.61 19.68
CA GLY A 205 -20.69 5.15 20.91
C GLY A 205 -19.81 6.39 20.74
N TRP A 206 -19.70 6.97 19.55
CA TRP A 206 -19.06 8.26 19.34
C TRP A 206 -19.87 9.38 20.01
N LYS A 207 -19.23 10.13 20.89
CA LYS A 207 -19.91 11.20 21.68
C LYS A 207 -19.55 12.60 21.23
N GLY A 208 -18.84 12.76 20.10
CA GLY A 208 -18.22 14.01 19.71
C GLY A 208 -16.93 14.28 20.47
N SER A 209 -16.04 15.05 19.88
CA SER A 209 -14.84 15.62 20.53
C SER A 209 -15.18 16.93 21.22
#